data_fe6ab3543785826a15ab8c007c5288cb
#
_entry.id   fe6ab3543785826a15ab8c007c5288cb
#
_cell.length_a   1.000
_cell.length_b   1.000
_cell.length_c   1.000
_cell.angle_alpha   90.00
_cell.angle_beta   90.00
_cell.angle_gamma   90.00
#
_symmetry.space_group_name_H-M   'P 1'
#
loop_
_entity.id
_entity.type
_entity.pdbx_description
1 polymer ?
#
loop_
_entity_poly.entity_id
_entity_poly.type
_entity_poly.pdbx_seq_one_letter_code
_entity_poly.pdbx_strand_id
1 'polypeptide(L)'
;MTRLADALERFLLPLVVTAAAVGIAVPGPGRRLDAANAILATLAVLVFCTGACLTITDIAALKTASRRLLLVLAVTTVTLPAFAWLASHLVSGPGLRGGVLAAGVAPTEVASVALTGLAGGEAALAAALLAGSTVVTVLLAGPILALLGAHSTTSQLGLLATLALVVALPLAAGFALRSVDPLGGREQPLLRIIATLSLLVLLWEVASELHLRVSDASVVAAMLVYLACGAALGWLLGTGAAPARRTAVFLPTAMRDFAVAAGIAASAFGAPAAAPLGIYGILVLVFGSAAVNLIRRRSSPTGQAGRSRSGTRARRHVRGAGRR
;
A
#
# COMPACT_ATOMS: atom_id res chain seq x y z
N MET A 1 14.59 -14.58 -17.30
CA MET A 1 14.18 -13.40 -16.53
C MET A 1 12.80 -13.57 -15.89
N THR A 2 11.78 -14.06 -16.61
CA THR A 2 10.43 -14.30 -16.03
C THR A 2 10.45 -15.21 -14.81
N ARG A 3 11.15 -16.35 -14.85
CA ARG A 3 11.26 -17.27 -13.70
C ARG A 3 11.88 -16.64 -12.46
N LEU A 4 12.82 -15.71 -12.63
CA LEU A 4 13.44 -14.99 -11.52
C LEU A 4 12.47 -13.96 -10.92
N ALA A 5 11.76 -13.20 -11.77
CA ALA A 5 10.71 -12.27 -11.32
C ALA A 5 9.62 -13.00 -10.53
N ASP A 6 9.11 -14.10 -11.08
CA ASP A 6 8.08 -14.92 -10.41
C ASP A 6 8.58 -15.52 -9.08
N ALA A 7 9.87 -15.92 -9.01
CA ALA A 7 10.48 -16.41 -7.77
C ALA A 7 10.60 -15.30 -6.71
N LEU A 8 11.06 -14.11 -7.09
CA LEU A 8 11.15 -12.95 -6.20
C LEU A 8 9.78 -12.55 -5.65
N GLU A 9 8.76 -12.48 -6.51
CA GLU A 9 7.40 -12.18 -6.10
C GLU A 9 6.82 -13.28 -5.18
N ARG A 10 7.10 -14.55 -5.46
CA ARG A 10 6.67 -15.68 -4.61
C ARG A 10 7.28 -15.63 -3.21
N PHE A 11 8.54 -15.21 -3.11
CA PHE A 11 9.28 -15.11 -1.85
C PHE A 11 9.33 -13.68 -1.32
N LEU A 12 8.48 -12.76 -1.81
CA LEU A 12 8.50 -11.36 -1.42
C LEU A 12 8.39 -11.17 0.09
N LEU A 13 7.47 -11.85 0.75
CA LEU A 13 7.26 -11.70 2.19
C LEU A 13 8.51 -12.10 3.02
N PRO A 14 9.10 -13.31 2.85
CA PRO A 14 10.35 -13.64 3.56
C PRO A 14 11.51 -12.71 3.18
N LEU A 15 11.61 -12.25 1.93
CA LEU A 15 12.64 -11.30 1.51
C LEU A 15 12.48 -9.94 2.21
N VAL A 16 11.26 -9.42 2.31
CA VAL A 16 10.91 -8.20 3.03
C VAL A 16 11.29 -8.30 4.51
N VAL A 17 10.90 -9.40 5.17
CA VAL A 17 11.26 -9.63 6.58
C VAL A 17 12.78 -9.72 6.77
N THR A 18 13.47 -10.40 5.84
CA THR A 18 14.94 -10.52 5.89
C THR A 18 15.62 -9.17 5.67
N ALA A 19 15.18 -8.39 4.68
CA ALA A 19 15.72 -7.05 4.42
C ALA A 19 15.58 -6.13 5.63
N ALA A 20 14.40 -6.12 6.25
CA ALA A 20 14.17 -5.35 7.46
C ALA A 20 15.03 -5.85 8.64
N ALA A 21 15.13 -7.17 8.85
CA ALA A 21 15.96 -7.75 9.91
C ALA A 21 17.45 -7.40 9.72
N VAL A 22 17.95 -7.45 8.49
CA VAL A 22 19.32 -7.03 8.16
C VAL A 22 19.53 -5.54 8.40
N GLY A 23 18.55 -4.67 8.04
CA GLY A 23 18.60 -3.25 8.32
C GLY A 23 18.74 -2.95 9.81
N ILE A 24 17.94 -3.61 10.62
CA ILE A 24 17.97 -3.47 12.09
C ILE A 24 19.28 -4.02 12.67
N ALA A 25 19.76 -5.19 12.20
CA ALA A 25 20.94 -5.85 12.74
C ALA A 25 22.25 -5.15 12.35
N VAL A 26 22.33 -4.57 11.15
CA VAL A 26 23.53 -3.93 10.58
C VAL A 26 23.18 -2.52 10.03
N PRO A 27 22.86 -1.56 10.90
CA PRO A 27 22.37 -0.25 10.47
C PRO A 27 23.41 0.66 9.82
N GLY A 28 24.71 0.41 10.05
CA GLY A 28 25.80 1.30 9.63
C GLY A 28 25.81 1.62 8.12
N PRO A 29 25.77 0.63 7.22
CA PRO A 29 25.77 0.90 5.77
C PRO A 29 24.49 1.62 5.32
N GLY A 30 23.31 1.27 5.84
CA GLY A 30 22.03 1.90 5.48
C GLY A 30 22.04 3.39 5.80
N ARG A 31 22.46 3.76 7.01
CA ARG A 31 22.58 5.16 7.44
C ARG A 31 23.59 5.98 6.62
N ARG A 32 24.67 5.35 6.14
CA ARG A 32 25.61 6.05 5.25
C ARG A 32 24.99 6.37 3.90
N LEU A 33 24.16 5.46 3.37
CA LEU A 33 23.42 5.67 2.13
C LEU A 33 22.35 6.75 2.31
N ASP A 34 21.66 6.74 3.44
CA ASP A 34 20.66 7.76 3.74
C ASP A 34 21.24 9.17 3.83
N ALA A 35 22.44 9.34 4.37
CA ALA A 35 23.18 10.61 4.33
C ALA A 35 23.40 11.13 2.89
N ALA A 36 23.32 10.27 1.87
CA ALA A 36 23.37 10.61 0.45
C ALA A 36 21.98 10.75 -0.21
N ASN A 37 20.89 10.87 0.58
CA ASN A 37 19.49 10.87 0.12
C ASN A 37 19.10 9.61 -0.69
N ALA A 38 19.66 8.46 -0.35
CA ALA A 38 19.45 7.23 -1.09
C ALA A 38 17.96 6.77 -1.01
N ILE A 39 17.27 7.02 0.10
CA ILE A 39 15.82 6.76 0.25
C ILE A 39 15.04 7.40 -0.91
N LEU A 40 15.30 8.67 -1.22
CA LEU A 40 14.59 9.37 -2.30
C LEU A 40 14.97 8.83 -3.70
N ALA A 41 16.23 8.47 -3.91
CA ALA A 41 16.69 7.89 -5.16
C ALA A 41 16.10 6.49 -5.38
N THR A 42 16.15 5.63 -4.36
CA THR A 42 15.58 4.28 -4.39
C THR A 42 14.07 4.34 -4.61
N LEU A 43 13.38 5.28 -3.94
CA LEU A 43 11.96 5.54 -4.15
C LEU A 43 11.66 5.95 -5.59
N ALA A 44 12.43 6.86 -6.17
CA ALA A 44 12.22 7.30 -7.56
C ALA A 44 12.33 6.13 -8.56
N VAL A 45 13.30 5.23 -8.36
CA VAL A 45 13.44 4.02 -9.18
C VAL A 45 12.25 3.09 -9.00
N LEU A 46 11.82 2.85 -7.76
CA LEU A 46 10.65 2.02 -7.46
C LEU A 46 9.38 2.57 -8.12
N VAL A 47 9.15 3.88 -7.98
CA VAL A 47 7.97 4.55 -8.54
C VAL A 47 8.00 4.58 -10.07
N PHE A 48 9.17 4.74 -10.70
CA PHE A 48 9.33 4.61 -12.15
C PHE A 48 8.92 3.21 -12.62
N CYS A 49 9.43 2.16 -11.98
CA CYS A 49 9.06 0.78 -12.33
C CYS A 49 7.56 0.54 -12.13
N THR A 50 6.97 1.13 -11.09
CA THR A 50 5.52 1.08 -10.85
C THR A 50 4.75 1.72 -12.00
N GLY A 51 5.14 2.92 -12.42
CA GLY A 51 4.55 3.61 -13.57
C GLY A 51 4.64 2.78 -14.85
N ALA A 52 5.78 2.13 -15.09
CA ALA A 52 5.99 1.26 -16.24
C ALA A 52 5.16 -0.06 -16.20
N CYS A 53 4.56 -0.39 -15.07
CA CYS A 53 3.61 -1.50 -14.95
C CYS A 53 2.15 -1.07 -15.15
N LEU A 54 1.83 0.25 -15.10
CA LEU A 54 0.48 0.77 -15.33
C LEU A 54 0.15 0.75 -16.82
N THR A 55 -1.12 0.43 -17.14
CA THR A 55 -1.61 0.42 -18.51
C THR A 55 -2.51 1.62 -18.80
N ILE A 56 -2.68 1.97 -20.09
CA ILE A 56 -3.61 3.02 -20.52
C ILE A 56 -5.04 2.70 -20.07
N THR A 57 -5.42 1.43 -20.05
CA THR A 57 -6.74 0.98 -19.60
C THR A 57 -6.97 1.26 -18.12
N ASP A 58 -5.92 1.18 -17.28
CA ASP A 58 -6.02 1.49 -15.85
C ASP A 58 -6.28 2.98 -15.63
N ILE A 59 -5.65 3.84 -16.44
CA ILE A 59 -5.88 5.29 -16.38
C ILE A 59 -7.20 5.69 -17.05
N ALA A 60 -7.61 5.01 -18.12
CA ALA A 60 -8.92 5.24 -18.75
C ALA A 60 -10.07 4.94 -17.77
N ALA A 61 -9.89 4.00 -16.85
CA ALA A 61 -10.84 3.74 -15.78
C ALA A 61 -11.05 4.96 -14.84
N LEU A 62 -10.06 5.86 -14.72
CA LEU A 62 -10.22 7.14 -14.03
C LEU A 62 -11.16 8.09 -14.78
N LYS A 63 -11.11 8.13 -16.13
CA LYS A 63 -11.97 9.00 -16.93
C LYS A 63 -13.44 8.58 -16.87
N THR A 64 -13.69 7.29 -16.73
CA THR A 64 -15.01 6.72 -16.47
C THR A 64 -15.29 6.58 -14.97
N ALA A 65 -14.53 7.32 -14.15
CA ALA A 65 -14.59 7.25 -12.71
C ALA A 65 -16.03 7.39 -12.20
N SER A 66 -16.55 6.32 -11.66
CA SER A 66 -17.85 6.33 -11.04
C SER A 66 -17.84 7.33 -9.88
N ARG A 67 -18.96 7.99 -9.65
CA ARG A 67 -19.16 8.87 -8.47
C ARG A 67 -18.63 8.20 -7.18
N ARG A 68 -18.66 6.86 -7.12
CA ARG A 68 -18.16 6.07 -6.00
C ARG A 68 -16.64 6.11 -5.87
N LEU A 69 -15.90 6.08 -6.98
CA LEU A 69 -14.43 6.19 -6.93
C LEU A 69 -14.01 7.55 -6.36
N LEU A 70 -14.63 8.62 -6.84
CA LEU A 70 -14.36 9.97 -6.34
C LEU A 70 -14.72 10.11 -4.85
N LEU A 71 -15.83 9.48 -4.42
CA LEU A 71 -16.22 9.45 -3.02
C LEU A 71 -15.20 8.69 -2.16
N VAL A 72 -14.71 7.53 -2.63
CA VAL A 72 -13.66 6.78 -1.92
C VAL A 72 -12.40 7.63 -1.80
N LEU A 73 -11.94 8.27 -2.87
CA LEU A 73 -10.77 9.15 -2.84
C LEU A 73 -10.97 10.33 -1.89
N ALA A 74 -12.11 11.02 -1.95
CA ALA A 74 -12.40 12.16 -1.09
C ALA A 74 -12.44 11.77 0.38
N VAL A 75 -13.16 10.69 0.72
CA VAL A 75 -13.26 10.20 2.10
C VAL A 75 -11.90 9.74 2.62
N THR A 76 -11.13 8.97 1.84
CA THR A 76 -9.82 8.48 2.29
C THR A 76 -8.82 9.63 2.46
N THR A 77 -8.88 10.67 1.62
CA THR A 77 -8.00 11.85 1.71
C THR A 77 -8.19 12.62 3.01
N VAL A 78 -9.37 12.58 3.61
CA VAL A 78 -9.66 13.26 4.88
C VAL A 78 -9.49 12.32 6.07
N THR A 79 -10.05 11.12 5.99
CA THR A 79 -10.15 10.23 7.16
C THR A 79 -8.83 9.52 7.47
N LEU A 80 -8.03 9.13 6.47
CA LEU A 80 -6.77 8.44 6.75
C LEU A 80 -5.72 9.36 7.41
N PRO A 81 -5.52 10.62 6.99
CA PRO A 81 -4.70 11.56 7.75
C PRO A 81 -5.21 11.80 9.18
N ALA A 82 -6.54 11.87 9.38
CA ALA A 82 -7.11 12.01 10.71
C ALA A 82 -6.83 10.78 11.60
N PHE A 83 -6.91 9.57 11.05
CA PHE A 83 -6.52 8.35 11.77
C PHE A 83 -5.03 8.30 12.08
N ALA A 84 -4.18 8.73 11.16
CA ALA A 84 -2.74 8.85 11.40
C ALA A 84 -2.43 9.89 12.48
N TRP A 85 -3.15 11.01 12.49
CA TRP A 85 -3.04 12.02 13.53
C TRP A 85 -3.41 11.45 14.91
N LEU A 86 -4.54 10.75 15.02
CA LEU A 86 -4.93 10.08 16.27
C LEU A 86 -3.88 9.05 16.71
N ALA A 87 -3.43 8.18 15.79
CA ALA A 87 -2.43 7.16 16.08
C ALA A 87 -1.08 7.79 16.47
N SER A 88 -0.72 8.95 15.92
CA SER A 88 0.53 9.64 16.25
C SER A 88 0.63 10.06 17.72
N HIS A 89 -0.48 10.22 18.43
CA HIS A 89 -0.49 10.52 19.85
C HIS A 89 -0.02 9.36 20.75
N LEU A 90 0.00 8.14 20.19
CA LEU A 90 0.56 6.98 20.89
C LEU A 90 2.10 7.00 20.88
N VAL A 91 2.71 7.85 20.05
CA VAL A 91 4.15 7.86 19.83
C VAL A 91 4.78 9.09 20.48
N SER A 92 5.91 8.88 21.16
CA SER A 92 6.69 9.95 21.76
C SER A 92 7.76 10.46 20.78
N GLY A 93 7.93 11.77 20.70
CA GLY A 93 8.94 12.42 19.87
C GLY A 93 8.41 12.91 18.50
N PRO A 94 8.81 14.12 18.09
CA PRO A 94 8.28 14.80 16.93
C PRO A 94 8.63 14.08 15.61
N GLY A 95 9.83 13.54 15.48
CA GLY A 95 10.25 12.80 14.28
C GLY A 95 9.41 11.55 14.04
N LEU A 96 9.26 10.69 15.07
CA LEU A 96 8.46 9.46 14.94
C LEU A 96 6.98 9.77 14.68
N ARG A 97 6.44 10.83 15.31
CA ARG A 97 5.08 11.31 14.99
C ARG A 97 4.96 11.73 13.54
N GLY A 98 5.97 12.46 13.03
CA GLY A 98 6.02 12.85 11.61
C GLY A 98 5.94 11.64 10.67
N GLY A 99 6.63 10.54 10.99
CA GLY A 99 6.55 9.29 10.23
C GLY A 99 5.14 8.69 10.22
N VAL A 100 4.46 8.65 11.37
CA VAL A 100 3.06 8.18 11.45
C VAL A 100 2.14 9.06 10.60
N LEU A 101 2.30 10.39 10.67
CA LEU A 101 1.52 11.34 9.86
C LEU A 101 1.78 11.17 8.36
N ALA A 102 3.02 10.90 7.97
CA ALA A 102 3.39 10.64 6.58
C ALA A 102 2.65 9.41 6.01
N ALA A 103 2.46 8.35 6.81
CA ALA A 103 1.63 7.21 6.39
C ALA A 103 0.18 7.63 6.04
N GLY A 104 -0.37 8.59 6.79
CA GLY A 104 -1.73 9.10 6.57
C GLY A 104 -1.92 9.81 5.23
N VAL A 105 -0.92 10.53 4.77
CA VAL A 105 -0.97 11.29 3.50
C VAL A 105 -0.39 10.52 2.31
N ALA A 106 0.23 9.37 2.54
CA ALA A 106 0.77 8.53 1.47
C ALA A 106 -0.31 8.00 0.54
N PRO A 107 -0.01 7.67 -0.73
CA PRO A 107 -0.98 7.09 -1.64
C PRO A 107 -1.28 5.62 -1.30
N THR A 108 -2.15 5.00 -2.05
CA THR A 108 -2.42 3.56 -1.99
C THR A 108 -1.15 2.75 -2.29
N GLU A 109 -0.97 1.64 -1.58
CA GLU A 109 0.14 0.70 -1.80
C GLU A 109 0.04 0.01 -3.17
N VAL A 110 1.14 0.01 -3.91
CA VAL A 110 1.22 -0.60 -5.26
C VAL A 110 0.87 -2.09 -5.22
N ALA A 111 1.40 -2.82 -4.24
CA ALA A 111 1.13 -4.25 -4.08
C ALA A 111 -0.37 -4.55 -3.91
N SER A 112 -1.16 -3.59 -3.42
CA SER A 112 -2.61 -3.77 -3.23
C SER A 112 -3.35 -4.03 -4.53
N VAL A 113 -2.87 -3.52 -5.67
CA VAL A 113 -3.47 -3.76 -7.00
C VAL A 113 -3.31 -5.22 -7.39
N ALA A 114 -2.09 -5.76 -7.30
CA ALA A 114 -1.81 -7.17 -7.59
C ALA A 114 -2.55 -8.09 -6.62
N LEU A 115 -2.55 -7.77 -5.32
CA LEU A 115 -3.26 -8.51 -4.28
C LEU A 115 -4.78 -8.49 -4.52
N THR A 116 -5.34 -7.38 -5.01
CA THR A 116 -6.74 -7.28 -5.40
C THR A 116 -7.06 -8.27 -6.53
N GLY A 117 -6.24 -8.32 -7.58
CA GLY A 117 -6.40 -9.29 -8.67
C GLY A 117 -6.30 -10.73 -8.18
N LEU A 118 -5.31 -11.05 -7.35
CA LEU A 118 -5.14 -12.37 -6.73
C LEU A 118 -6.33 -12.79 -5.86
N ALA A 119 -7.00 -11.84 -5.22
CA ALA A 119 -8.20 -12.07 -4.42
C ALA A 119 -9.49 -12.14 -5.24
N GLY A 120 -9.42 -12.06 -6.58
CA GLY A 120 -10.59 -12.03 -7.48
C GLY A 120 -11.33 -10.69 -7.48
N GLY A 121 -10.68 -9.61 -7.10
CA GLY A 121 -11.22 -8.25 -7.15
C GLY A 121 -11.03 -7.57 -8.51
N GLU A 122 -11.67 -6.40 -8.71
CA GLU A 122 -11.50 -5.55 -9.90
C GLU A 122 -10.14 -4.83 -9.85
N ALA A 123 -9.08 -5.43 -10.42
CA ALA A 123 -7.73 -4.87 -10.41
C ALA A 123 -7.67 -3.48 -11.08
N ALA A 124 -8.43 -3.25 -12.14
CA ALA A 124 -8.52 -1.95 -12.82
C ALA A 124 -9.05 -0.84 -11.89
N LEU A 125 -10.05 -1.14 -11.03
CA LEU A 125 -10.53 -0.20 -10.03
C LEU A 125 -9.48 0.09 -8.96
N ALA A 126 -8.74 -0.94 -8.53
CA ALA A 126 -7.63 -0.77 -7.58
C ALA A 126 -6.50 0.09 -8.18
N ALA A 127 -6.14 -0.13 -9.45
CA ALA A 127 -5.17 0.70 -10.18
C ALA A 127 -5.64 2.15 -10.34
N ALA A 128 -6.93 2.37 -10.60
CA ALA A 128 -7.50 3.71 -10.64
C ALA A 128 -7.45 4.42 -9.29
N LEU A 129 -7.69 3.70 -8.17
CA LEU A 129 -7.51 4.23 -6.82
C LEU A 129 -6.03 4.57 -6.52
N LEU A 130 -5.09 3.72 -6.94
CA LEU A 130 -3.67 3.99 -6.83
C LEU A 130 -3.30 5.29 -7.57
N ALA A 131 -3.64 5.39 -8.85
CA ALA A 131 -3.30 6.56 -9.66
C ALA A 131 -3.95 7.84 -9.09
N GLY A 132 -5.25 7.78 -8.75
CA GLY A 132 -5.97 8.91 -8.16
C GLY A 132 -5.40 9.34 -6.81
N SER A 133 -5.10 8.40 -5.92
CA SER A 133 -4.51 8.70 -4.61
C SER A 133 -3.09 9.26 -4.74
N THR A 134 -2.30 8.81 -5.72
CA THR A 134 -0.96 9.36 -5.99
C THR A 134 -1.03 10.83 -6.39
N VAL A 135 -1.94 11.19 -7.31
CA VAL A 135 -2.16 12.59 -7.69
C VAL A 135 -2.58 13.42 -6.48
N VAL A 136 -3.53 12.92 -5.69
CA VAL A 136 -3.98 13.60 -4.46
C VAL A 136 -2.83 13.79 -3.47
N THR A 137 -2.01 12.76 -3.24
CA THR A 137 -0.85 12.83 -2.35
C THR A 137 0.14 13.90 -2.81
N VAL A 138 0.52 13.90 -4.10
CA VAL A 138 1.48 14.90 -4.62
C VAL A 138 0.98 16.33 -4.40
N LEU A 139 -0.31 16.58 -4.61
CA LEU A 139 -0.89 17.92 -4.50
C LEU A 139 -1.18 18.34 -3.05
N LEU A 140 -1.63 17.40 -2.20
CA LEU A 140 -2.23 17.74 -0.91
C LEU A 140 -1.43 17.27 0.31
N ALA A 141 -0.37 16.45 0.17
CA ALA A 141 0.39 15.96 1.31
C ALA A 141 0.95 17.12 2.17
N GLY A 142 1.57 18.11 1.54
CA GLY A 142 2.11 19.30 2.24
C GLY A 142 1.02 20.08 3.00
N PRO A 143 -0.04 20.56 2.32
CA PRO A 143 -1.15 21.23 2.98
C PRO A 143 -1.82 20.43 4.10
N ILE A 144 -2.03 19.12 3.91
CA ILE A 144 -2.64 18.27 4.94
C ILE A 144 -1.72 18.13 6.15
N LEU A 145 -0.41 17.89 5.95
CA LEU A 145 0.56 17.80 7.05
C LEU A 145 0.61 19.11 7.84
N ALA A 146 0.60 20.27 7.16
CA ALA A 146 0.56 21.57 7.82
C ALA A 146 -0.73 21.76 8.63
N LEU A 147 -1.89 21.36 8.10
CA LEU A 147 -3.18 21.43 8.78
C LEU A 147 -3.22 20.55 10.04
N LEU A 148 -2.52 19.42 10.02
CA LEU A 148 -2.39 18.51 11.16
C LEU A 148 -1.39 19.01 12.23
N GLY A 149 -0.84 20.20 12.05
CA GLY A 149 0.15 20.79 12.98
C GLY A 149 1.52 20.13 12.91
N ALA A 150 1.83 19.44 11.83
CA ALA A 150 3.15 18.85 11.62
C ALA A 150 4.16 19.95 11.29
N HIS A 151 5.11 20.18 12.20
CA HIS A 151 6.20 21.13 11.99
C HIS A 151 7.26 20.48 11.06
N SER A 152 7.07 20.64 9.75
CA SER A 152 8.05 20.17 8.77
C SER A 152 9.27 21.11 8.75
N THR A 153 10.47 20.55 8.56
CA THR A 153 11.70 21.31 8.33
C THR A 153 11.76 21.91 6.93
N THR A 154 10.95 21.38 6.02
CA THR A 154 10.84 21.77 4.61
C THR A 154 9.59 22.60 4.38
N SER A 155 9.67 23.64 3.55
CA SER A 155 8.51 24.43 3.14
C SER A 155 7.48 23.56 2.38
N GLN A 156 6.22 23.95 2.40
CA GLN A 156 5.17 23.26 1.67
C GLN A 156 5.48 23.16 0.15
N LEU A 157 6.02 24.24 -0.41
CA LEU A 157 6.45 24.27 -1.82
C LEU A 157 7.64 23.34 -2.07
N GLY A 158 8.59 23.29 -1.14
CA GLY A 158 9.73 22.36 -1.19
C GLY A 158 9.28 20.90 -1.14
N LEU A 159 8.33 20.56 -0.27
CA LEU A 159 7.78 19.22 -0.19
C LEU A 159 7.02 18.85 -1.48
N LEU A 160 6.21 19.77 -2.00
CA LEU A 160 5.51 19.59 -3.28
C LEU A 160 6.50 19.35 -4.43
N ALA A 161 7.58 20.17 -4.50
CA ALA A 161 8.62 20.01 -5.52
C ALA A 161 9.34 18.66 -5.39
N THR A 162 9.67 18.22 -4.18
CA THR A 162 10.29 16.92 -3.92
C THR A 162 9.37 15.77 -4.35
N LEU A 163 8.10 15.82 -3.97
CA LEU A 163 7.13 14.78 -4.37
C LEU A 163 6.88 14.80 -5.88
N ALA A 164 6.83 15.97 -6.49
CA ALA A 164 6.72 16.06 -7.95
C ALA A 164 7.93 15.44 -8.65
N LEU A 165 9.14 15.68 -8.15
CA LEU A 165 10.38 15.17 -8.74
C LEU A 165 10.59 13.68 -8.46
N VAL A 166 10.29 13.20 -7.24
CA VAL A 166 10.64 11.84 -6.78
C VAL A 166 9.49 10.86 -6.99
N VAL A 167 8.24 11.34 -7.05
CA VAL A 167 7.06 10.48 -7.22
C VAL A 167 6.35 10.75 -8.56
N ALA A 168 5.89 11.99 -8.80
CA ALA A 168 5.06 12.25 -9.96
C ALA A 168 5.84 12.10 -11.29
N LEU A 169 7.03 12.66 -11.38
CA LEU A 169 7.85 12.62 -12.59
C LEU A 169 8.30 11.18 -12.93
N PRO A 170 8.87 10.37 -12.00
CA PRO A 170 9.22 9.00 -12.29
C PRO A 170 8.00 8.13 -12.66
N LEU A 171 6.87 8.30 -11.98
CA LEU A 171 5.62 7.61 -12.30
C LEU A 171 5.17 7.92 -13.73
N ALA A 172 5.15 9.21 -14.10
CA ALA A 172 4.76 9.65 -15.43
C ALA A 172 5.75 9.16 -16.50
N ALA A 173 7.06 9.19 -16.23
CA ALA A 173 8.09 8.69 -17.13
C ALA A 173 7.97 7.18 -17.35
N GLY A 174 7.76 6.40 -16.29
CA GLY A 174 7.51 4.96 -16.38
C GLY A 174 6.26 4.65 -17.18
N PHE A 175 5.16 5.36 -16.91
CA PHE A 175 3.93 5.22 -17.68
C PHE A 175 4.08 5.62 -19.15
N ALA A 176 4.81 6.70 -19.45
CA ALA A 176 5.11 7.10 -20.82
C ALA A 176 5.93 6.01 -21.56
N LEU A 177 6.94 5.43 -20.91
CA LEU A 177 7.70 4.30 -21.46
C LEU A 177 6.77 3.13 -21.80
N ARG A 178 5.86 2.80 -20.92
CA ARG A 178 4.87 1.72 -21.15
C ARG A 178 3.90 2.04 -22.28
N SER A 179 3.50 3.30 -22.42
CA SER A 179 2.56 3.73 -23.45
C SER A 179 3.15 3.65 -24.85
N VAL A 180 4.46 3.87 -24.99
CA VAL A 180 5.19 3.75 -26.26
C VAL A 180 5.50 2.28 -26.56
N ASP A 181 5.60 1.45 -25.54
CA ASP A 181 5.89 0.00 -25.61
C ASP A 181 7.02 -0.35 -26.61
N PRO A 182 8.22 0.26 -26.50
CA PRO A 182 9.28 0.17 -27.52
C PRO A 182 9.83 -1.24 -27.70
N LEU A 183 9.66 -2.13 -26.71
CA LEU A 183 10.20 -3.48 -26.68
C LEU A 183 9.11 -4.58 -26.68
N GLY A 184 7.84 -4.23 -26.92
CA GLY A 184 6.75 -5.19 -26.95
C GLY A 184 6.56 -5.96 -25.63
N GLY A 185 6.78 -5.28 -24.50
CA GLY A 185 6.61 -5.86 -23.17
C GLY A 185 7.73 -6.79 -22.71
N ARG A 186 8.83 -6.93 -23.47
CA ARG A 186 9.99 -7.78 -23.10
C ARG A 186 10.74 -7.27 -21.88
N GLU A 187 10.64 -5.98 -21.58
CA GLU A 187 11.22 -5.31 -20.41
C GLU A 187 10.47 -5.60 -19.10
N GLN A 188 9.20 -6.06 -19.16
CA GLN A 188 8.36 -6.24 -17.97
C GLN A 188 8.98 -7.13 -16.87
N PRO A 189 9.61 -8.29 -17.20
CA PRO A 189 10.27 -9.09 -16.17
C PRO A 189 11.46 -8.37 -15.51
N LEU A 190 12.19 -7.55 -16.27
CA LEU A 190 13.32 -6.77 -15.74
C LEU A 190 12.80 -5.66 -14.81
N LEU A 191 11.77 -4.94 -15.22
CA LEU A 191 11.14 -3.87 -14.40
C LEU A 191 10.60 -4.42 -13.08
N ARG A 192 9.97 -5.59 -13.08
CA ARG A 192 9.53 -6.27 -11.85
C ARG A 192 10.70 -6.64 -10.93
N ILE A 193 11.80 -7.14 -11.48
CA ILE A 193 13.00 -7.45 -10.70
C ILE A 193 13.56 -6.18 -10.09
N ILE A 194 13.72 -5.11 -10.87
CA ILE A 194 14.22 -3.82 -10.39
C ILE A 194 13.29 -3.25 -9.30
N ALA A 195 11.97 -3.28 -9.51
CA ALA A 195 11.00 -2.83 -8.52
C ALA A 195 11.13 -3.62 -7.20
N THR A 196 11.21 -4.94 -7.28
CA THR A 196 11.36 -5.78 -6.08
C THR A 196 12.66 -5.50 -5.35
N LEU A 197 13.78 -5.37 -6.07
CA LEU A 197 15.07 -5.04 -5.47
C LEU A 197 15.06 -3.65 -4.84
N SER A 198 14.51 -2.64 -5.52
CA SER A 198 14.36 -1.29 -4.97
C SER A 198 13.51 -1.27 -3.71
N LEU A 199 12.41 -2.05 -3.70
CA LEU A 199 11.57 -2.20 -2.51
C LEU A 199 12.36 -2.80 -1.33
N LEU A 200 13.17 -3.83 -1.58
CA LEU A 200 13.98 -4.48 -0.53
C LEU A 200 15.08 -3.56 -0.03
N VAL A 201 15.74 -2.81 -0.92
CA VAL A 201 16.77 -1.84 -0.56
C VAL A 201 16.17 -0.71 0.26
N LEU A 202 15.04 -0.14 -0.19
CA LEU A 202 14.35 0.92 0.53
C LEU A 202 13.90 0.47 1.93
N LEU A 203 13.36 -0.75 2.03
CA LEU A 203 12.95 -1.29 3.32
C LEU A 203 14.16 -1.50 4.25
N TRP A 204 15.28 -1.97 3.71
CA TRP A 204 16.54 -2.10 4.45
C TRP A 204 17.06 -0.74 4.90
N GLU A 205 17.06 0.30 4.05
CA GLU A 205 17.45 1.67 4.41
C GLU A 205 16.59 2.20 5.56
N VAL A 206 15.26 2.14 5.39
CA VAL A 206 14.29 2.63 6.38
C VAL A 206 14.38 1.84 7.70
N ALA A 207 14.57 0.52 7.64
CA ALA A 207 14.74 -0.31 8.82
C ALA A 207 16.07 -0.05 9.54
N SER A 208 17.10 0.45 8.86
CA SER A 208 18.38 0.85 9.45
C SER A 208 18.25 2.06 10.39
N GLU A 209 17.20 2.87 10.23
CA GLU A 209 16.88 4.00 11.11
C GLU A 209 16.17 3.56 12.40
N LEU A 210 15.66 2.32 12.45
CA LEU A 210 15.06 1.77 13.67
C LEU A 210 16.13 1.51 14.73
N HIS A 211 15.92 2.12 15.88
CA HIS A 211 16.67 1.81 17.10
C HIS A 211 15.74 1.04 18.01
N LEU A 212 15.85 -0.30 18.03
CA LEU A 212 15.00 -1.13 18.89
C LEU A 212 15.15 -0.71 20.36
N ARG A 213 14.23 0.10 20.84
CA ARG A 213 14.08 0.52 22.23
C ARG A 213 12.68 0.11 22.72
N VAL A 214 12.48 0.13 24.02
CA VAL A 214 11.15 -0.12 24.63
C VAL A 214 10.09 0.86 24.09
N SER A 215 10.50 2.07 23.66
CA SER A 215 9.64 3.05 23.01
C SER A 215 9.06 2.59 21.66
N ASP A 216 9.63 1.56 21.04
CA ASP A 216 9.20 1.12 19.70
C ASP A 216 7.91 0.30 19.76
N ALA A 217 7.55 -0.23 20.93
CA ALA A 217 6.23 -0.85 21.13
C ALA A 217 5.08 0.14 20.87
N SER A 218 5.27 1.42 21.19
CA SER A 218 4.28 2.47 20.91
C SER A 218 4.16 2.76 19.42
N VAL A 219 5.26 2.68 18.68
CA VAL A 219 5.27 2.84 17.21
C VAL A 219 4.55 1.65 16.55
N VAL A 220 4.84 0.43 16.97
CA VAL A 220 4.14 -0.78 16.49
C VAL A 220 2.64 -0.65 16.77
N ALA A 221 2.26 -0.25 17.99
CA ALA A 221 0.87 -0.06 18.36
C ALA A 221 0.19 1.02 17.50
N ALA A 222 0.84 2.16 17.28
CA ALA A 222 0.33 3.24 16.44
C ALA A 222 0.09 2.78 14.99
N MET A 223 1.06 2.05 14.40
CA MET A 223 0.94 1.54 13.04
C MET A 223 -0.10 0.44 12.91
N LEU A 224 -0.26 -0.42 13.92
CA LEU A 224 -1.34 -1.42 13.96
C LEU A 224 -2.72 -0.76 14.07
N VAL A 225 -2.87 0.24 14.94
CA VAL A 225 -4.12 1.02 15.07
C VAL A 225 -4.44 1.70 13.75
N TYR A 226 -3.47 2.37 13.14
CA TYR A 226 -3.64 3.03 11.85
C TYR A 226 -4.07 2.04 10.76
N LEU A 227 -3.40 0.90 10.64
CA LEU A 227 -3.73 -0.15 9.67
C LEU A 227 -5.13 -0.71 9.92
N ALA A 228 -5.50 -0.96 11.17
CA ALA A 228 -6.83 -1.44 11.55
C ALA A 228 -7.92 -0.44 11.20
N CYS A 229 -7.71 0.85 11.46
CA CYS A 229 -8.63 1.92 11.07
C CYS A 229 -8.77 2.01 9.54
N GLY A 230 -7.68 1.93 8.80
CA GLY A 230 -7.69 1.89 7.33
C GLY A 230 -8.45 0.67 6.79
N ALA A 231 -8.25 -0.50 7.39
CA ALA A 231 -8.96 -1.72 7.04
C ALA A 231 -10.47 -1.62 7.34
N ALA A 232 -10.83 -1.09 8.50
CA ALA A 232 -12.23 -0.85 8.86
C ALA A 232 -12.91 0.13 7.90
N LEU A 233 -12.22 1.23 7.55
CA LEU A 233 -12.70 2.19 6.56
C LEU A 233 -12.89 1.56 5.18
N GLY A 234 -11.89 0.80 4.70
CA GLY A 234 -11.97 0.12 3.41
C GLY A 234 -13.11 -0.91 3.36
N TRP A 235 -13.31 -1.64 4.46
CA TRP A 235 -14.45 -2.53 4.61
C TRP A 235 -15.78 -1.78 4.53
N LEU A 236 -15.90 -0.66 5.24
CA LEU A 236 -17.10 0.17 5.30
C LEU A 236 -17.43 0.76 3.92
N LEU A 237 -16.45 1.37 3.24
CA LEU A 237 -16.61 1.94 1.92
C LEU A 237 -16.94 0.88 0.83
N GLY A 238 -16.53 -0.36 1.06
CA GLY A 238 -16.85 -1.51 0.22
C GLY A 238 -18.26 -2.08 0.42
N THR A 239 -18.98 -1.69 1.49
CA THR A 239 -20.32 -2.23 1.77
C THR A 239 -21.32 -1.95 0.64
N GLY A 240 -22.22 -2.90 0.39
CA GLY A 240 -23.22 -2.79 -0.69
C GLY A 240 -22.66 -2.92 -2.12
N ALA A 241 -21.35 -3.12 -2.31
CA ALA A 241 -20.77 -3.42 -3.62
C ALA A 241 -20.72 -4.93 -3.88
N ALA A 242 -20.68 -5.31 -5.18
CA ALA A 242 -20.37 -6.68 -5.59
C ALA A 242 -19.02 -7.14 -4.99
N PRO A 243 -18.83 -8.43 -4.69
CA PRO A 243 -17.64 -8.94 -3.99
C PRO A 243 -16.32 -8.52 -4.63
N ALA A 244 -16.20 -8.57 -5.95
CA ALA A 244 -14.99 -8.16 -6.67
C ALA A 244 -14.68 -6.67 -6.48
N ARG A 245 -15.70 -5.80 -6.56
CA ARG A 245 -15.58 -4.35 -6.35
C ARG A 245 -15.32 -4.01 -4.88
N ARG A 246 -15.91 -4.75 -3.95
CA ARG A 246 -15.65 -4.60 -2.52
C ARG A 246 -14.18 -4.85 -2.20
N THR A 247 -13.60 -5.93 -2.74
CA THR A 247 -12.18 -6.25 -2.58
C THR A 247 -11.29 -5.14 -3.16
N ALA A 248 -11.67 -4.59 -4.32
CA ALA A 248 -10.95 -3.52 -4.99
C ALA A 248 -11.00 -2.17 -4.25
N VAL A 249 -11.96 -1.94 -3.36
CA VAL A 249 -12.01 -0.78 -2.47
C VAL A 249 -11.29 -1.09 -1.16
N PHE A 250 -11.50 -2.28 -0.60
CA PHE A 250 -10.98 -2.68 0.70
C PHE A 250 -9.45 -2.68 0.77
N LEU A 251 -8.79 -3.45 -0.12
CA LEU A 251 -7.33 -3.59 -0.09
C LEU A 251 -6.60 -2.27 -0.34
N PRO A 252 -6.92 -1.48 -1.40
CA PRO A 252 -6.26 -0.20 -1.64
C PRO A 252 -6.50 0.84 -0.54
N THR A 253 -7.65 0.82 0.12
CA THR A 253 -7.91 1.73 1.23
C THR A 253 -7.13 1.35 2.48
N ALA A 254 -7.07 0.06 2.81
CA ALA A 254 -6.36 -0.44 3.98
C ALA A 254 -4.84 -0.33 3.85
N MET A 255 -4.31 -0.50 2.64
CA MET A 255 -2.87 -0.55 2.39
C MET A 255 -2.38 0.78 1.83
N ARG A 256 -1.54 1.48 2.60
CA ARG A 256 -0.90 2.73 2.16
C ARG A 256 0.57 2.45 1.81
N ASP A 257 1.06 3.20 0.85
CA ASP A 257 2.42 3.05 0.33
C ASP A 257 3.46 3.53 1.36
N PHE A 258 4.10 2.57 2.01
CA PHE A 258 5.11 2.86 3.02
C PHE A 258 6.38 3.46 2.41
N ALA A 259 6.67 3.17 1.14
CA ALA A 259 7.84 3.67 0.45
C ALA A 259 7.70 5.17 0.17
N VAL A 260 6.55 5.59 -0.39
CA VAL A 260 6.23 7.01 -0.59
C VAL A 260 6.11 7.72 0.76
N ALA A 261 5.48 7.08 1.75
CA ALA A 261 5.42 7.63 3.11
C ALA A 261 6.82 7.87 3.70
N ALA A 262 7.78 6.94 3.51
CA ALA A 262 9.16 7.09 3.96
C ALA A 262 9.87 8.27 3.27
N GLY A 263 9.66 8.44 1.96
CA GLY A 263 10.15 9.60 1.23
C GLY A 263 9.56 10.92 1.73
N ILE A 264 8.25 10.96 2.03
CA ILE A 264 7.59 12.12 2.65
C ILE A 264 8.18 12.39 4.03
N ALA A 265 8.31 11.36 4.87
CA ALA A 265 8.85 11.50 6.23
C ALA A 265 10.29 12.01 6.22
N ALA A 266 11.15 11.39 5.39
CA ALA A 266 12.56 11.78 5.27
C ALA A 266 12.71 13.23 4.78
N SER A 267 11.94 13.63 3.78
CA SER A 267 12.01 14.99 3.21
C SER A 267 11.38 16.06 4.10
N ALA A 268 10.30 15.74 4.82
CA ALA A 268 9.59 16.72 5.65
C ALA A 268 10.15 16.84 7.07
N PHE A 269 10.66 15.75 7.65
CA PHE A 269 11.01 15.65 9.07
C PHE A 269 12.43 15.11 9.32
N GLY A 270 13.17 14.80 8.24
CA GLY A 270 14.48 14.16 8.30
C GLY A 270 14.41 12.62 8.34
N ALA A 271 15.54 11.99 7.99
CA ALA A 271 15.66 10.54 7.83
C ALA A 271 15.16 9.69 9.01
N PRO A 272 15.43 10.04 10.28
CA PRO A 272 14.93 9.25 11.41
C PRO A 272 13.40 9.17 11.50
N ALA A 273 12.68 10.11 10.85
CA ALA A 273 11.23 10.08 10.78
C ALA A 273 10.70 8.95 9.87
N ALA A 274 11.52 8.37 9.00
CA ALA A 274 11.15 7.23 8.18
C ALA A 274 11.09 5.91 8.98
N ALA A 275 11.72 5.83 10.15
CA ALA A 275 11.80 4.61 10.96
C ALA A 275 10.45 3.90 11.22
N PRO A 276 9.34 4.58 11.62
CA PRO A 276 8.03 3.96 11.77
C PRO A 276 7.53 3.23 10.53
N LEU A 277 7.95 3.68 9.35
CA LEU A 277 7.48 3.17 8.07
C LEU A 277 8.15 1.85 7.67
N GLY A 278 9.33 1.55 8.21
CA GLY A 278 9.93 0.23 8.13
C GLY A 278 9.07 -0.84 8.81
N ILE A 279 8.54 -0.52 10.01
CA ILE A 279 7.58 -1.39 10.71
C ILE A 279 6.27 -1.48 9.92
N TYR A 280 5.75 -0.36 9.46
CA TYR A 280 4.52 -0.31 8.70
C TYR A 280 4.61 -1.10 7.39
N GLY A 281 5.73 -1.04 6.67
CA GLY A 281 5.97 -1.81 5.45
C GLY A 281 5.82 -3.33 5.66
N ILE A 282 6.36 -3.85 6.76
CA ILE A 282 6.19 -5.26 7.14
C ILE A 282 4.71 -5.54 7.44
N LEU A 283 4.10 -4.73 8.29
CA LEU A 283 2.72 -4.92 8.73
C LEU A 283 1.73 -4.89 7.56
N VAL A 284 1.87 -3.93 6.64
CA VAL A 284 0.95 -3.77 5.49
C VAL A 284 1.06 -4.93 4.50
N LEU A 285 2.27 -5.45 4.26
CA LEU A 285 2.47 -6.59 3.35
C LEU A 285 1.98 -7.91 3.96
N VAL A 286 2.22 -8.11 5.26
CA VAL A 286 1.68 -9.26 6.01
C VAL A 286 0.15 -9.21 6.02
N PHE A 287 -0.42 -8.05 6.33
CA PHE A 287 -1.86 -7.83 6.31
C PHE A 287 -2.47 -8.12 4.94
N GLY A 288 -1.91 -7.56 3.87
CA GLY A 288 -2.39 -7.76 2.50
C GLY A 288 -2.40 -9.23 2.10
N SER A 289 -1.30 -9.94 2.39
CA SER A 289 -1.17 -11.37 2.11
C SER A 289 -2.19 -12.21 2.89
N ALA A 290 -2.37 -11.91 4.17
CA ALA A 290 -3.36 -12.58 5.02
C ALA A 290 -4.80 -12.33 4.55
N ALA A 291 -5.11 -11.07 4.19
CA ALA A 291 -6.43 -10.67 3.70
C ALA A 291 -6.79 -11.40 2.39
N VAL A 292 -5.86 -11.49 1.44
CA VAL A 292 -6.06 -12.24 0.19
C VAL A 292 -6.35 -13.71 0.48
N ASN A 293 -5.57 -14.35 1.34
CA ASN A 293 -5.77 -15.75 1.70
C ASN A 293 -7.15 -15.97 2.34
N LEU A 294 -7.58 -15.06 3.22
CA LEU A 294 -8.88 -15.13 3.89
C LEU A 294 -10.03 -14.96 2.88
N ILE A 295 -9.94 -13.99 1.97
CA ILE A 295 -10.94 -13.73 0.93
C ILE A 295 -11.06 -14.96 0.01
N ARG A 296 -9.95 -15.50 -0.46
CA ARG A 296 -9.94 -16.69 -1.33
C ARG A 296 -10.56 -17.93 -0.67
N ARG A 297 -10.26 -18.18 0.62
CA ARG A 297 -10.87 -19.30 1.36
C ARG A 297 -12.37 -19.16 1.47
N ARG A 298 -12.90 -17.94 1.61
CA ARG A 298 -14.35 -17.69 1.67
C ARG A 298 -15.04 -17.83 0.32
N SER A 299 -14.32 -17.59 -0.77
CA SER A 299 -14.83 -17.71 -2.16
C SER A 299 -14.75 -19.13 -2.73
N SER A 300 -14.03 -20.06 -2.09
CA SER A 300 -13.90 -21.45 -2.55
C SER A 300 -15.20 -22.24 -2.34
N PRO A 301 -15.67 -23.03 -3.34
CA PRO A 301 -16.98 -23.71 -3.31
C PRO A 301 -17.17 -24.75 -2.20
N THR A 302 -16.09 -25.18 -1.54
CA THR A 302 -16.13 -26.17 -0.45
C THR A 302 -16.97 -25.72 0.76
N GLY A 303 -17.20 -24.41 0.94
CA GLY A 303 -18.07 -23.89 2.00
C GLY A 303 -19.59 -23.99 1.70
N GLN A 304 -19.98 -24.15 0.42
CA GLN A 304 -21.40 -24.24 0.03
C GLN A 304 -21.91 -25.66 0.03
N ALA A 305 -21.06 -26.67 -0.14
CA ALA A 305 -21.48 -28.09 -0.14
C ALA A 305 -22.01 -28.56 1.22
N GLY A 306 -21.63 -27.91 2.33
CA GLY A 306 -22.15 -28.21 3.68
C GLY A 306 -23.57 -27.71 3.94
N ARG A 307 -23.97 -26.59 3.28
CA ARG A 307 -25.27 -25.96 3.51
C ARG A 307 -26.39 -26.56 2.63
N SER A 308 -26.09 -27.11 1.46
CA SER A 308 -27.11 -27.71 0.58
C SER A 308 -27.54 -29.13 1.02
N ARG A 309 -26.70 -29.84 1.79
CA ARG A 309 -27.03 -31.20 2.27
C ARG A 309 -27.99 -31.21 3.46
N SER A 310 -28.12 -30.15 4.23
CA SER A 310 -29.07 -30.06 5.35
C SER A 310 -30.50 -29.73 4.89
N GLY A 311 -30.67 -29.03 3.75
CA GLY A 311 -31.99 -28.65 3.22
C GLY A 311 -32.72 -29.78 2.48
N THR A 312 -32.01 -30.77 1.91
CA THR A 312 -32.59 -31.83 1.11
C THR A 312 -33.08 -33.03 1.97
N ARG A 313 -32.57 -33.16 3.19
CA ARG A 313 -33.04 -34.25 4.09
C ARG A 313 -34.37 -33.93 4.75
N ALA A 314 -34.74 -32.69 4.92
CA ALA A 314 -36.04 -32.28 5.51
C ALA A 314 -37.24 -32.41 4.54
N ARG A 315 -37.00 -32.39 3.22
CA ARG A 315 -38.10 -32.50 2.23
C ARG A 315 -38.48 -33.93 1.81
N ARG A 316 -37.72 -34.95 2.21
CA ARG A 316 -38.05 -36.36 1.89
C ARG A 316 -39.02 -37.03 2.86
N HIS A 317 -39.24 -36.47 4.03
CA HIS A 317 -40.16 -37.08 5.03
C HIS A 317 -41.63 -36.63 4.92
N VAL A 318 -41.98 -35.69 4.04
CA VAL A 318 -43.36 -35.16 3.92
C VAL A 318 -44.12 -35.72 2.73
N ARG A 319 -43.50 -36.51 1.84
CA ARG A 319 -44.15 -37.07 0.64
C ARG A 319 -44.55 -38.54 0.76
N GLY A 320 -44.46 -39.17 1.95
CA GLY A 320 -44.79 -40.58 2.17
C GLY A 320 -46.13 -40.89 2.84
N ALA A 321 -46.96 -39.88 3.17
CA ALA A 321 -48.22 -40.10 3.90
C ALA A 321 -49.42 -39.54 3.12
N GLY A 322 -49.77 -40.17 2.01
CA GLY A 322 -50.97 -39.76 1.25
C GLY A 322 -51.28 -40.65 0.06
N ARG A 323 -51.40 -41.94 0.29
CA ARG A 323 -52.17 -42.86 -0.60
C ARG A 323 -52.52 -44.13 0.16
N ARG A 324 -53.70 -44.16 0.77
CA ARG A 324 -54.65 -45.29 0.89
C ARG A 324 -56.03 -44.71 0.98
#